data_2780b6cb805788b9ee79e6b5fe99f409
#
_entry.id   2780b6cb805788b9ee79e6b5fe99f409
#
_cell.length_a   1.000
_cell.length_b   1.000
_cell.length_c   1.000
_cell.angle_alpha   90.00
_cell.angle_beta   90.00
_cell.angle_gamma   90.00
#
_symmetry.space_group_name_H-M   'P 1'
#
loop_
_entity.id
_entity.type
_entity.pdbx_description
1 polymer ?
#
loop_
_entity_poly.entity_id
_entity_poly.type
_entity_poly.pdbx_seq_one_letter_code
_entity_poly.pdbx_strand_id
1 'polypeptide(L)'
;MKASKTHGVIFRDVTRGLWVRCSIPTSAFFLLLPFLAICCIAAELKQKTVDAFDHYVHATDARMGAELRPGSPFLWVDSLPQPHRQRLYDLLQRGQLEIRQEKTEEEAKSIEVPDGLIHHWTGVAFVPGVSLELAQSLLQDYDNHWRTYKPDVRRSKLLEHTDNTFKIYLQFYRDSPRRVSFNTEFEVHYTRIDATHAISRAVSARIAELEHPEQPDSPELPVGQGHGYLWRLSNYWRLEEKDGGVYMQVDSVALSRDVPAIFAWFVNPLIRRVSRQTLAHLLEATRRGVLSAGTGVIASNDFPWQPPLLTARKPQPLLIQSIADDDGRPAE
;
A
#
# COMPACT_ATOMS: atom_id res chain seq x y z
N MET A 1 15.65 -88.83 6.18
CA MET A 1 16.34 -89.08 7.47
C MET A 1 16.54 -87.74 8.19
N LYS A 2 16.10 -87.72 9.43
CA LYS A 2 16.24 -86.66 10.46
C LYS A 2 15.44 -85.38 10.35
N ALA A 3 14.43 -85.34 11.17
CA ALA A 3 13.63 -84.22 11.62
C ALA A 3 14.48 -83.23 12.45
N SER A 4 14.10 -81.95 12.33
CA SER A 4 14.47 -80.93 13.30
C SER A 4 13.25 -80.16 13.75
N LYS A 5 13.09 -80.12 15.03
CA LYS A 5 11.98 -79.55 15.82
C LYS A 5 11.99 -78.07 15.78
N THR A 6 10.81 -77.49 15.50
CA THR A 6 10.52 -76.07 15.63
C THR A 6 10.00 -75.76 17.04
N HIS A 7 10.71 -74.92 17.79
CA HIS A 7 10.22 -74.35 19.04
C HIS A 7 9.33 -73.14 18.78
N GLY A 8 8.07 -73.19 19.16
CA GLY A 8 7.14 -72.09 19.18
C GLY A 8 7.46 -71.15 20.34
N VAL A 9 7.62 -69.90 20.05
CA VAL A 9 7.64 -68.78 20.99
C VAL A 9 6.29 -68.09 20.96
N ILE A 10 5.59 -68.18 22.10
CA ILE A 10 4.33 -67.49 22.33
C ILE A 10 4.64 -66.05 22.64
N PHE A 11 4.29 -65.13 21.73
CA PHE A 11 4.27 -63.69 22.03
C PHE A 11 2.88 -63.32 22.56
N ARG A 12 2.85 -62.88 23.81
CA ARG A 12 1.67 -62.31 24.48
C ARG A 12 1.41 -60.93 23.92
N ASP A 13 0.23 -60.73 23.38
CA ASP A 13 -0.37 -59.46 23.07
C ASP A 13 -0.47 -58.56 24.33
N VAL A 14 0.18 -57.38 24.27
CA VAL A 14 -0.07 -56.27 25.16
C VAL A 14 -0.17 -55.02 24.32
N THR A 15 -1.28 -54.86 23.63
CA THR A 15 -1.66 -53.55 23.02
C THR A 15 -2.86 -52.97 23.79
N ARG A 16 -2.59 -52.36 24.95
CA ARG A 16 -3.51 -51.40 25.54
C ARG A 16 -3.18 -50.03 24.92
N GLY A 17 -3.75 -49.75 23.75
CA GLY A 17 -3.77 -48.41 23.16
C GLY A 17 -4.66 -47.48 23.99
N LEU A 18 -4.05 -46.51 24.67
CA LEU A 18 -4.76 -45.37 25.23
C LEU A 18 -5.25 -44.50 24.06
N TRP A 19 -6.51 -44.66 23.68
CA TRP A 19 -7.21 -43.68 22.87
C TRP A 19 -7.57 -42.47 23.74
N VAL A 20 -6.70 -41.45 23.76
CA VAL A 20 -7.07 -40.13 24.27
C VAL A 20 -8.08 -39.56 23.28
N ARG A 21 -9.36 -39.71 23.59
CA ARG A 21 -10.43 -38.97 22.92
C ARG A 21 -10.28 -37.51 23.35
N CYS A 22 -9.60 -36.69 22.51
CA CYS A 22 -9.77 -35.24 22.55
C CYS A 22 -11.21 -34.90 22.13
N SER A 23 -12.12 -34.91 23.09
CA SER A 23 -13.46 -34.35 22.94
C SER A 23 -13.30 -32.84 22.94
N ILE A 24 -13.18 -32.21 21.75
CA ILE A 24 -13.37 -30.78 21.59
C ILE A 24 -14.83 -30.55 21.95
N PRO A 25 -15.14 -29.75 23.00
CA PRO A 25 -16.53 -29.52 23.36
C PRO A 25 -17.23 -28.86 22.18
N THR A 26 -18.34 -29.47 21.74
CA THR A 26 -19.17 -28.98 20.62
C THR A 26 -19.62 -27.54 20.80
N SER A 27 -19.62 -27.02 22.04
CA SER A 27 -19.88 -25.62 22.35
C SER A 27 -18.81 -24.64 21.81
N ALA A 28 -17.54 -25.07 21.62
CA ALA A 28 -16.51 -24.24 21.04
C ALA A 28 -16.68 -24.05 19.52
N PHE A 29 -17.30 -25.02 18.85
CA PHE A 29 -17.58 -24.94 17.42
C PHE A 29 -18.71 -23.95 17.10
N PHE A 30 -19.71 -23.81 17.99
CA PHE A 30 -20.79 -22.85 17.84
C PHE A 30 -20.39 -21.39 18.08
N LEU A 31 -19.29 -21.12 18.80
CA LEU A 31 -18.74 -19.78 18.99
C LEU A 31 -17.87 -19.31 17.81
N LEU A 32 -17.38 -20.22 16.96
CA LEU A 32 -16.59 -19.89 15.77
C LEU A 32 -17.46 -19.57 14.53
N LEU A 33 -18.67 -20.07 14.47
CA LEU A 33 -19.57 -19.82 13.33
C LEU A 33 -19.98 -18.34 13.16
N PRO A 34 -20.36 -17.57 14.20
CA PRO A 34 -20.64 -16.14 14.05
C PRO A 34 -19.39 -15.32 13.70
N PHE A 35 -18.20 -15.83 14.00
CA PHE A 35 -16.94 -15.17 13.68
C PHE A 35 -16.63 -15.13 12.18
N LEU A 36 -16.99 -16.20 11.44
CA LEU A 36 -16.86 -16.22 9.97
C LEU A 36 -17.91 -15.32 9.28
N ALA A 37 -19.08 -15.18 9.88
CA ALA A 37 -20.18 -14.41 9.30
C ALA A 37 -19.95 -12.88 9.34
N ILE A 38 -19.22 -12.37 10.35
CA ILE A 38 -18.94 -10.93 10.50
C ILE A 38 -17.99 -10.42 9.39
N CYS A 39 -17.14 -11.28 8.84
CA CYS A 39 -16.27 -10.92 7.71
C CYS A 39 -17.01 -10.77 6.37
N CYS A 40 -18.27 -11.16 6.28
CA CYS A 40 -19.07 -11.14 5.05
C CYS A 40 -20.07 -9.99 4.98
N ILE A 41 -20.12 -9.10 5.98
CA ILE A 41 -20.97 -7.90 5.92
C ILE A 41 -20.31 -6.93 4.94
N ALA A 42 -21.00 -6.65 3.84
CA ALA A 42 -20.59 -5.62 2.90
C ALA A 42 -20.42 -4.30 3.66
N ALA A 43 -19.28 -3.67 3.51
CA ALA A 43 -19.00 -2.36 4.08
C ALA A 43 -19.38 -1.28 3.08
N GLU A 44 -20.04 -0.22 3.56
CA GLU A 44 -20.37 0.94 2.74
C GLU A 44 -19.60 2.16 3.22
N LEU A 45 -18.93 2.82 2.29
CA LEU A 45 -18.19 4.05 2.56
C LEU A 45 -19.17 5.22 2.72
N LYS A 46 -19.22 5.78 3.92
CA LYS A 46 -20.10 6.90 4.25
C LYS A 46 -19.44 8.24 3.93
N GLN A 47 -20.25 9.24 3.56
CA GLN A 47 -19.72 10.58 3.23
C GLN A 47 -18.92 11.18 4.39
N LYS A 48 -19.39 11.08 5.64
CA LYS A 48 -18.67 11.56 6.83
C LYS A 48 -17.26 10.95 6.99
N THR A 49 -17.08 9.68 6.55
CA THR A 49 -15.78 8.99 6.56
C THR A 49 -14.87 9.55 5.47
N VAL A 50 -15.43 9.86 4.30
CA VAL A 50 -14.69 10.51 3.20
C VAL A 50 -14.26 11.91 3.62
N ASP A 51 -15.16 12.73 4.15
CA ASP A 51 -14.86 14.10 4.58
C ASP A 51 -13.74 14.13 5.64
N ALA A 52 -13.80 13.22 6.62
CA ALA A 52 -12.77 13.12 7.64
C ALA A 52 -11.43 12.61 7.09
N PHE A 53 -11.43 11.70 6.12
CA PHE A 53 -10.22 11.27 5.44
C PHE A 53 -9.62 12.40 4.59
N ASP A 54 -10.44 13.15 3.85
CA ASP A 54 -10.00 14.28 3.06
C ASP A 54 -9.38 15.37 3.96
N HIS A 55 -10.00 15.63 5.13
CA HIS A 55 -9.40 16.51 6.14
C HIS A 55 -8.02 16.01 6.60
N TYR A 56 -7.87 14.70 6.89
CA TYR A 56 -6.59 14.10 7.24
C TYR A 56 -5.54 14.28 6.14
N VAL A 57 -5.94 14.07 4.88
CA VAL A 57 -5.05 14.23 3.70
C VAL A 57 -4.64 15.69 3.55
N HIS A 58 -5.56 16.65 3.71
CA HIS A 58 -5.23 18.07 3.64
C HIS A 58 -4.26 18.49 4.76
N ALA A 59 -4.45 18.03 5.99
CA ALA A 59 -3.50 18.26 7.08
C ALA A 59 -2.12 17.63 6.79
N THR A 60 -2.11 16.44 6.16
CA THR A 60 -0.87 15.80 5.69
C THR A 60 -0.20 16.61 4.58
N ASP A 61 -0.94 17.10 3.59
CA ASP A 61 -0.44 17.96 2.52
C ASP A 61 0.19 19.25 3.09
N ALA A 62 -0.48 19.88 4.05
CA ALA A 62 0.02 21.10 4.70
C ALA A 62 1.32 20.84 5.47
N ARG A 63 1.41 19.73 6.22
CA ARG A 63 2.64 19.30 6.90
C ARG A 63 3.76 19.07 5.90
N MET A 64 3.51 18.28 4.87
CA MET A 64 4.51 17.96 3.84
C MET A 64 4.97 19.21 3.08
N GLY A 65 4.05 20.13 2.78
CA GLY A 65 4.39 21.43 2.19
C GLY A 65 5.29 22.29 3.09
N ALA A 66 5.07 22.24 4.40
CA ALA A 66 5.96 22.92 5.37
C ALA A 66 7.37 22.31 5.42
N GLU A 67 7.47 21.00 5.30
CA GLU A 67 8.75 20.25 5.25
C GLU A 67 9.54 20.52 3.95
N LEU A 68 8.92 21.01 2.89
CA LEU A 68 9.60 21.36 1.63
C LEU A 68 10.16 22.80 1.62
N ARG A 69 10.01 23.57 2.71
CA ARG A 69 10.56 24.91 2.79
C ARG A 69 12.09 24.89 2.84
N PRO A 70 12.76 25.90 2.31
CA PRO A 70 14.22 26.00 2.39
C PRO A 70 14.73 25.85 3.82
N GLY A 71 15.72 24.98 4.03
CA GLY A 71 16.31 24.70 5.34
C GLY A 71 15.59 23.64 6.17
N SER A 72 14.45 23.12 5.70
CA SER A 72 13.79 21.97 6.33
C SER A 72 14.42 20.64 5.85
N PRO A 73 14.37 19.58 6.68
CA PRO A 73 14.78 18.24 6.26
C PRO A 73 13.95 17.75 5.07
N PHE A 74 14.60 17.34 3.98
CA PHE A 74 13.89 16.84 2.80
C PHE A 74 13.37 15.42 3.00
N LEU A 75 14.21 14.54 3.53
CA LEU A 75 13.80 13.19 3.95
C LEU A 75 13.54 13.17 5.46
N TRP A 76 12.64 12.31 5.91
CA TRP A 76 12.38 12.19 7.35
C TRP A 76 13.64 11.76 8.14
N VAL A 77 14.56 11.03 7.50
CA VAL A 77 15.84 10.63 8.08
C VAL A 77 16.67 11.84 8.49
N ASP A 78 16.60 12.94 7.75
CA ASP A 78 17.33 14.17 8.03
C ASP A 78 16.85 14.88 9.29
N SER A 79 15.61 14.64 9.72
CA SER A 79 15.06 15.19 10.96
C SER A 79 15.60 14.49 12.22
N LEU A 80 16.26 13.35 12.06
CA LEU A 80 16.78 12.58 13.19
C LEU A 80 18.05 13.23 13.78
N PRO A 81 18.21 13.21 15.12
CA PRO A 81 19.44 13.64 15.74
C PRO A 81 20.60 12.68 15.47
N GLN A 82 21.85 13.20 15.46
CA GLN A 82 23.05 12.38 15.50
C GLN A 82 23.12 11.63 16.86
N PRO A 83 23.62 10.35 16.92
CA PRO A 83 24.16 9.55 15.79
C PRO A 83 23.11 8.69 15.05
N HIS A 84 21.82 8.80 15.37
CA HIS A 84 20.78 7.96 14.78
C HIS A 84 20.66 8.18 13.28
N ARG A 85 20.72 9.43 12.84
CA ARG A 85 20.67 9.79 11.42
C ARG A 85 21.78 9.08 10.63
N GLN A 86 23.03 9.16 11.10
CA GLN A 86 24.15 8.52 10.43
C GLN A 86 23.99 7.00 10.35
N ARG A 87 23.62 6.37 11.47
CA ARG A 87 23.37 4.92 11.48
C ARG A 87 22.31 4.51 10.46
N LEU A 88 21.27 5.31 10.30
CA LEU A 88 20.19 4.99 9.39
C LEU A 88 20.64 5.14 7.93
N TYR A 89 21.39 6.17 7.59
CA TYR A 89 22.02 6.31 6.28
C TYR A 89 22.94 5.13 5.97
N ASP A 90 23.76 4.68 6.93
CA ASP A 90 24.63 3.52 6.76
C ASP A 90 23.84 2.23 6.48
N LEU A 91 22.65 2.05 7.10
CA LEU A 91 21.76 0.90 6.86
C LEU A 91 21.14 0.98 5.45
N LEU A 92 20.66 2.15 5.04
CA LEU A 92 20.07 2.38 3.73
C LEU A 92 21.10 2.13 2.62
N GLN A 93 22.33 2.62 2.76
CA GLN A 93 23.44 2.40 1.80
C GLN A 93 23.86 0.94 1.70
N ARG A 94 23.66 0.13 2.76
CA ARG A 94 23.82 -1.34 2.72
C ARG A 94 22.62 -2.07 2.11
N GLY A 95 21.63 -1.33 1.60
CA GLY A 95 20.46 -1.88 0.93
C GLY A 95 19.31 -2.29 1.86
N GLN A 96 19.35 -1.90 3.14
CA GLN A 96 18.20 -2.11 4.01
C GLN A 96 17.10 -1.09 3.72
N LEU A 97 15.86 -1.47 4.01
CA LEU A 97 14.72 -0.56 3.97
C LEU A 97 14.41 -0.11 5.39
N GLU A 98 14.03 1.15 5.53
CA GLU A 98 13.49 1.62 6.81
C GLU A 98 12.03 2.00 6.64
N ILE A 99 11.16 1.45 7.51
CA ILE A 99 9.71 1.64 7.42
C ILE A 99 9.16 1.88 8.81
N ARG A 100 8.44 2.98 8.96
CA ARG A 100 7.77 3.36 10.21
C ARG A 100 6.28 3.68 9.98
N GLN A 101 5.51 3.53 11.04
CA GLN A 101 4.14 4.03 11.05
C GLN A 101 4.17 5.53 11.35
N GLU A 102 3.36 6.27 10.61
CA GLU A 102 3.17 7.71 10.79
C GLU A 102 1.79 8.02 11.34
N LYS A 103 1.65 9.26 11.80
CA LYS A 103 0.37 9.88 12.11
C LYS A 103 0.43 11.35 11.72
N THR A 104 -0.66 11.85 11.15
CA THR A 104 -0.89 13.28 11.05
C THR A 104 -1.76 13.69 12.23
N GLU A 105 -1.31 14.67 12.97
CA GLU A 105 -1.99 15.24 14.12
C GLU A 105 -2.28 16.71 13.85
N GLU A 106 -3.39 17.21 14.36
CA GLU A 106 -3.75 18.62 14.34
C GLU A 106 -3.87 19.10 15.78
N GLU A 107 -3.17 20.19 16.13
CA GLU A 107 -3.07 20.70 17.49
C GLU A 107 -2.66 19.63 18.53
N ALA A 108 -1.73 18.73 18.16
CA ALA A 108 -1.27 17.59 18.95
C ALA A 108 -2.38 16.55 19.27
N LYS A 109 -3.46 16.54 18.48
CA LYS A 109 -4.54 15.53 18.59
C LYS A 109 -4.61 14.70 17.32
N SER A 110 -4.91 13.42 17.51
CA SER A 110 -5.17 12.52 16.37
C SER A 110 -6.47 12.92 15.65
N ILE A 111 -6.42 13.01 14.34
CA ILE A 111 -7.60 13.23 13.51
C ILE A 111 -8.38 11.91 13.47
N GLU A 112 -9.59 11.91 13.98
CA GLU A 112 -10.47 10.72 13.97
C GLU A 112 -11.25 10.61 12.67
N VAL A 113 -11.35 9.40 12.14
CA VAL A 113 -12.14 9.09 10.93
C VAL A 113 -13.27 8.13 11.31
N PRO A 114 -14.49 8.63 11.45
CA PRO A 114 -15.65 7.80 11.83
C PRO A 114 -15.89 6.66 10.85
N ASP A 115 -16.13 5.45 11.35
CA ASP A 115 -16.35 4.22 10.56
C ASP A 115 -15.19 3.84 9.63
N GLY A 116 -14.03 4.48 9.78
CA GLY A 116 -12.83 4.26 8.97
C GLY A 116 -11.56 4.06 9.80
N LEU A 117 -10.56 3.44 9.19
CA LEU A 117 -9.23 3.27 9.78
C LEU A 117 -8.16 3.78 8.81
N ILE A 118 -7.34 4.72 9.28
CA ILE A 118 -6.22 5.25 8.51
C ILE A 118 -4.98 4.40 8.72
N HIS A 119 -4.34 4.07 7.61
CA HIS A 119 -3.04 3.42 7.55
C HIS A 119 -2.05 4.42 6.95
N HIS A 120 -1.28 5.08 7.81
CA HIS A 120 -0.24 6.02 7.38
C HIS A 120 1.14 5.44 7.69
N TRP A 121 1.94 5.24 6.65
CA TRP A 121 3.26 4.64 6.74
C TRP A 121 4.26 5.39 5.88
N THR A 122 5.46 5.56 6.40
CA THR A 122 6.61 6.11 5.66
C THR A 122 7.66 5.05 5.49
N GLY A 123 8.25 4.98 4.30
CA GLY A 123 9.37 4.10 4.04
C GLY A 123 10.45 4.79 3.21
N VAL A 124 11.72 4.40 3.44
CA VAL A 124 12.88 4.91 2.71
C VAL A 124 13.74 3.76 2.20
N ALA A 125 14.25 3.93 0.98
CA ALA A 125 15.21 3.05 0.33
C ALA A 125 16.33 3.88 -0.30
N PHE A 126 17.51 3.28 -0.50
CA PHE A 126 18.59 3.83 -1.29
C PHE A 126 18.87 2.97 -2.53
N VAL A 127 19.11 3.61 -3.67
CA VAL A 127 19.46 2.98 -4.93
C VAL A 127 20.81 3.51 -5.37
N PRO A 128 21.90 2.73 -5.25
CA PRO A 128 23.24 3.19 -5.61
C PRO A 128 23.43 3.26 -7.13
N GLY A 129 24.28 4.21 -7.58
CA GLY A 129 24.76 4.28 -8.97
C GLY A 129 23.71 4.71 -9.99
N VAL A 130 22.62 5.33 -9.57
CA VAL A 130 21.55 5.80 -10.44
C VAL A 130 21.33 7.30 -10.29
N SER A 131 20.82 7.95 -11.35
CA SER A 131 20.45 9.36 -11.30
C SER A 131 18.98 9.55 -10.91
N LEU A 132 18.65 10.77 -10.50
CA LEU A 132 17.28 11.18 -10.21
C LEU A 132 16.36 11.02 -11.42
N GLU A 133 16.86 11.33 -12.63
CA GLU A 133 16.12 11.18 -13.89
C GLU A 133 15.72 9.74 -14.14
N LEU A 134 16.66 8.79 -13.92
CA LEU A 134 16.39 7.37 -14.10
C LEU A 134 15.35 6.87 -13.08
N ALA A 135 15.48 7.25 -11.81
CA ALA A 135 14.52 6.88 -10.78
C ALA A 135 13.11 7.45 -11.08
N GLN A 136 13.04 8.72 -11.51
CA GLN A 136 11.79 9.37 -11.88
C GLN A 136 11.17 8.73 -13.14
N SER A 137 11.99 8.41 -14.16
CA SER A 137 11.48 7.78 -15.40
C SER A 137 10.84 6.42 -15.13
N LEU A 138 11.38 5.61 -14.22
CA LEU A 138 10.75 4.35 -13.82
C LEU A 138 9.39 4.59 -13.14
N LEU A 139 9.30 5.57 -12.24
CA LEU A 139 8.05 5.89 -11.56
C LEU A 139 6.99 6.43 -12.53
N GLN A 140 7.37 6.98 -13.68
CA GLN A 140 6.49 7.49 -14.73
C GLN A 140 6.19 6.45 -15.82
N ASP A 141 6.84 5.31 -15.81
CA ASP A 141 6.63 4.22 -16.79
C ASP A 141 5.39 3.39 -16.45
N TYR A 142 4.23 4.06 -16.40
CA TYR A 142 2.97 3.49 -15.93
C TYR A 142 2.49 2.29 -16.76
N ASP A 143 2.78 2.24 -18.04
CA ASP A 143 2.39 1.11 -18.90
C ASP A 143 3.14 -0.19 -18.53
N ASN A 144 4.27 -0.08 -17.83
CA ASN A 144 5.10 -1.20 -17.39
C ASN A 144 5.07 -1.45 -15.87
N HIS A 145 4.31 -0.71 -15.08
CA HIS A 145 4.21 -0.95 -13.62
C HIS A 145 3.78 -2.38 -13.27
N TRP A 146 2.95 -3.02 -14.08
CA TRP A 146 2.57 -4.42 -13.90
C TRP A 146 3.76 -5.39 -13.97
N ARG A 147 4.85 -5.02 -14.67
CA ARG A 147 6.10 -5.80 -14.72
C ARG A 147 6.95 -5.55 -13.48
N THR A 148 7.08 -4.27 -13.10
CA THR A 148 7.90 -3.83 -11.97
C THR A 148 7.34 -4.29 -10.64
N TYR A 149 6.02 -4.18 -10.45
CA TYR A 149 5.35 -4.41 -9.16
C TYR A 149 4.61 -5.76 -9.07
N LYS A 150 5.01 -6.76 -9.85
CA LYS A 150 4.50 -8.13 -9.65
C LYS A 150 4.82 -8.64 -8.25
N PRO A 151 3.88 -9.42 -7.62
CA PRO A 151 2.53 -9.77 -8.06
C PRO A 151 1.46 -8.74 -7.66
N ASP A 152 1.82 -7.66 -6.96
CA ASP A 152 0.88 -6.71 -6.33
C ASP A 152 0.12 -5.86 -7.36
N VAL A 153 0.69 -5.66 -8.55
CA VAL A 153 0.04 -5.01 -9.71
C VAL A 153 -0.06 -6.01 -10.85
N ARG A 154 -1.30 -6.35 -11.25
CA ARG A 154 -1.57 -7.28 -12.35
C ARG A 154 -1.65 -6.58 -13.70
N ARG A 155 -2.19 -5.36 -13.70
CA ARG A 155 -2.38 -4.52 -14.89
C ARG A 155 -2.05 -3.08 -14.55
N SER A 156 -1.50 -2.37 -15.50
CA SER A 156 -1.22 -0.96 -15.37
C SER A 156 -1.32 -0.26 -16.71
N LYS A 157 -1.74 0.99 -16.71
CA LYS A 157 -1.87 1.78 -17.92
C LYS A 157 -1.81 3.28 -17.63
N LEU A 158 -1.12 4.00 -18.49
CA LEU A 158 -1.25 5.45 -18.60
C LEU A 158 -2.55 5.77 -19.35
N LEU A 159 -3.48 6.49 -18.70
CA LEU A 159 -4.75 6.88 -19.28
C LEU A 159 -4.67 8.26 -19.97
N GLU A 160 -4.00 9.21 -19.31
CA GLU A 160 -3.84 10.58 -19.78
C GLU A 160 -2.54 11.16 -19.23
N HIS A 161 -1.87 12.00 -20.02
CA HIS A 161 -0.69 12.74 -19.59
C HIS A 161 -0.79 14.17 -20.11
N THR A 162 -0.70 15.13 -19.20
CA THR A 162 -0.66 16.55 -19.49
C THR A 162 0.37 17.23 -18.61
N ASP A 163 1.41 17.78 -19.18
CA ASP A 163 2.55 18.39 -18.47
C ASP A 163 3.15 17.46 -17.39
N ASN A 164 3.01 17.83 -16.13
CA ASN A 164 3.50 17.06 -15.00
C ASN A 164 2.42 16.19 -14.32
N THR A 165 1.23 16.08 -14.93
CA THR A 165 0.08 15.37 -14.39
C THR A 165 -0.23 14.13 -15.21
N PHE A 166 -0.39 13.01 -14.54
CA PHE A 166 -0.67 11.70 -15.13
C PHE A 166 -1.96 11.15 -14.53
N LYS A 167 -2.88 10.71 -15.38
CA LYS A 167 -3.99 9.86 -14.94
C LYS A 167 -3.64 8.42 -15.29
N ILE A 168 -3.72 7.54 -14.34
CA ILE A 168 -3.24 6.17 -14.47
C ILE A 168 -4.28 5.16 -13.97
N TYR A 169 -4.24 3.99 -14.54
CA TYR A 169 -4.97 2.82 -14.09
C TYR A 169 -4.01 1.78 -13.55
N LEU A 170 -4.32 1.23 -12.36
CA LEU A 170 -3.62 0.09 -11.77
C LEU A 170 -4.65 -0.93 -11.29
N GLN A 171 -4.43 -2.21 -11.63
CA GLN A 171 -5.17 -3.31 -11.02
C GLN A 171 -4.33 -3.92 -9.90
N PHE A 172 -4.67 -3.59 -8.67
CA PHE A 172 -4.03 -4.18 -7.50
C PHE A 172 -4.53 -5.59 -7.24
N TYR A 173 -3.63 -6.43 -6.75
CA TYR A 173 -3.93 -7.78 -6.33
C TYR A 173 -3.15 -8.17 -5.09
N ARG A 174 -3.81 -8.90 -4.20
CA ARG A 174 -3.18 -9.53 -3.05
C ARG A 174 -3.79 -10.90 -2.81
N ASP A 175 -2.93 -11.89 -2.58
CA ASP A 175 -3.37 -13.26 -2.32
C ASP A 175 -3.53 -13.58 -0.81
N SER A 176 -2.72 -12.95 0.05
CA SER A 176 -2.65 -13.27 1.49
C SER A 176 -2.65 -12.00 2.36
N PRO A 177 -3.30 -11.98 3.53
CA PRO A 177 -4.00 -13.08 4.21
C PRO A 177 -5.36 -13.41 3.62
N ARG A 178 -5.91 -12.56 2.80
CA ARG A 178 -7.15 -12.75 2.06
C ARG A 178 -6.95 -12.28 0.63
N ARG A 179 -7.52 -13.03 -0.29
CA ARG A 179 -7.47 -12.71 -1.71
C ARG A 179 -8.38 -11.51 -2.00
N VAL A 180 -7.79 -10.45 -2.58
CA VAL A 180 -8.50 -9.23 -2.98
C VAL A 180 -7.92 -8.69 -4.28
N SER A 181 -8.76 -8.02 -5.06
CA SER A 181 -8.33 -7.30 -6.26
C SER A 181 -9.13 -6.01 -6.39
N PHE A 182 -8.46 -4.94 -6.83
CA PHE A 182 -9.05 -3.62 -7.01
C PHE A 182 -8.67 -3.05 -8.36
N ASN A 183 -9.63 -2.54 -9.09
CA ASN A 183 -9.39 -1.60 -10.17
C ASN A 183 -9.29 -0.20 -9.58
N THR A 184 -8.20 0.49 -9.89
CA THR A 184 -7.91 1.80 -9.30
C THR A 184 -7.52 2.80 -10.38
N GLU A 185 -7.95 4.04 -10.20
CA GLU A 185 -7.51 5.18 -11.00
C GLU A 185 -6.90 6.22 -10.08
N PHE A 186 -5.75 6.76 -10.50
CA PHE A 186 -5.03 7.80 -9.76
C PHE A 186 -4.79 9.00 -10.65
N GLU A 187 -4.79 10.17 -10.02
CA GLU A 187 -4.15 11.35 -10.53
C GLU A 187 -2.82 11.54 -9.82
N VAL A 188 -1.74 11.67 -10.61
CA VAL A 188 -0.37 11.80 -10.10
C VAL A 188 0.24 13.07 -10.62
N HIS A 189 0.72 13.91 -9.72
CA HIS A 189 1.41 15.15 -10.07
C HIS A 189 2.88 15.08 -9.64
N TYR A 190 3.80 15.45 -10.56
CA TYR A 190 5.24 15.53 -10.30
C TYR A 190 5.69 16.98 -10.20
N THR A 191 6.62 17.24 -9.28
CA THR A 191 7.30 18.53 -9.18
C THR A 191 8.80 18.31 -9.09
N ARG A 192 9.54 18.85 -10.04
CA ARG A 192 11.01 18.96 -9.94
C ARG A 192 11.34 20.19 -9.10
N ILE A 193 11.99 20.00 -7.95
CA ILE A 193 12.34 21.12 -7.05
C ILE A 193 13.63 21.77 -7.52
N ASP A 194 14.67 20.93 -7.80
CA ASP A 194 15.97 21.36 -8.28
C ASP A 194 16.69 20.22 -9.02
N ALA A 195 18.00 20.35 -9.23
CA ALA A 195 18.79 19.34 -9.95
C ALA A 195 18.82 17.98 -9.25
N THR A 196 18.66 17.93 -7.93
CA THR A 196 18.84 16.73 -7.09
C THR A 196 17.58 16.30 -6.36
N HIS A 197 16.50 17.10 -6.40
CA HIS A 197 15.27 16.83 -5.65
C HIS A 197 14.03 16.81 -6.55
N ALA A 198 13.22 15.80 -6.40
CA ALA A 198 11.90 15.71 -7.01
C ALA A 198 10.87 15.11 -6.04
N ILE A 199 9.62 15.49 -6.23
CA ILE A 199 8.49 14.95 -5.48
C ILE A 199 7.38 14.50 -6.42
N SER A 200 6.53 13.59 -5.95
CA SER A 200 5.25 13.34 -6.58
C SER A 200 4.15 13.10 -5.56
N ARG A 201 2.93 13.44 -5.93
CA ARG A 201 1.70 13.20 -5.18
C ARG A 201 0.74 12.43 -6.06
N ALA A 202 0.36 11.23 -5.62
CA ALA A 202 -0.65 10.39 -6.25
C ALA A 202 -1.88 10.29 -5.36
N VAL A 203 -3.06 10.58 -5.90
CA VAL A 203 -4.32 10.48 -5.18
C VAL A 203 -5.26 9.58 -5.96
N SER A 204 -5.90 8.64 -5.27
CA SER A 204 -6.90 7.79 -5.89
C SER A 204 -8.16 8.60 -6.24
N ALA A 205 -8.47 8.68 -7.54
CA ALA A 205 -9.74 9.22 -8.03
C ALA A 205 -10.85 8.18 -7.88
N ARG A 206 -10.50 6.88 -8.03
CA ARG A 206 -11.44 5.78 -7.99
C ARG A 206 -10.77 4.51 -7.48
N ILE A 207 -11.47 3.76 -6.61
CA ILE A 207 -11.09 2.41 -6.20
C ILE A 207 -12.37 1.57 -6.20
N ALA A 208 -12.38 0.46 -6.97
CA ALA A 208 -13.47 -0.51 -7.02
C ALA A 208 -12.93 -1.92 -6.76
N GLU A 209 -13.54 -2.65 -5.84
CA GLU A 209 -13.20 -4.03 -5.55
C GLU A 209 -13.80 -4.96 -6.62
N LEU A 210 -13.09 -6.02 -6.99
CA LEU A 210 -13.59 -7.04 -7.91
C LEU A 210 -14.36 -8.12 -7.17
N GLU A 211 -15.48 -8.59 -7.74
CA GLU A 211 -16.30 -9.67 -7.15
C GLU A 211 -15.50 -10.98 -7.01
N HIS A 212 -14.70 -11.32 -8.03
CA HIS A 212 -13.86 -12.53 -8.07
C HIS A 212 -12.39 -12.13 -8.22
N PRO A 213 -11.67 -11.93 -7.11
CA PRO A 213 -10.32 -11.36 -7.11
C PRO A 213 -9.28 -12.19 -7.89
N GLU A 214 -9.51 -13.49 -8.08
CA GLU A 214 -8.64 -14.36 -8.89
C GLU A 214 -8.78 -14.11 -10.40
N GLN A 215 -9.91 -13.53 -10.85
CA GLN A 215 -10.22 -13.25 -12.24
C GLN A 215 -9.97 -11.78 -12.55
N PRO A 216 -8.95 -11.45 -13.36
CA PRO A 216 -8.63 -10.05 -13.66
C PRO A 216 -9.74 -9.27 -14.39
N ASP A 217 -10.63 -9.97 -15.08
CA ASP A 217 -11.77 -9.39 -15.84
C ASP A 217 -13.11 -9.53 -15.09
N SER A 218 -13.07 -9.88 -13.79
CA SER A 218 -14.27 -9.97 -12.94
C SER A 218 -15.02 -8.64 -12.89
N PRO A 219 -16.37 -8.66 -12.77
CA PRO A 219 -17.15 -7.46 -12.52
C PRO A 219 -16.66 -6.71 -11.28
N GLU A 220 -16.81 -5.40 -11.32
CA GLU A 220 -16.54 -4.52 -10.20
C GLU A 220 -17.76 -4.41 -9.28
N LEU A 221 -17.52 -4.44 -7.98
CA LEU A 221 -18.49 -3.97 -6.99
C LEU A 221 -18.64 -2.44 -7.10
N PRO A 222 -19.80 -1.89 -6.76
CA PRO A 222 -19.98 -0.44 -6.74
C PRO A 222 -18.92 0.23 -5.84
N VAL A 223 -18.39 1.38 -6.28
CA VAL A 223 -17.38 2.14 -5.54
C VAL A 223 -17.87 2.44 -4.12
N GLY A 224 -17.02 2.19 -3.14
CA GLY A 224 -17.36 2.36 -1.72
C GLY A 224 -18.12 1.17 -1.11
N GLN A 225 -18.42 0.15 -1.89
CA GLN A 225 -19.02 -1.11 -1.42
C GLN A 225 -18.01 -2.25 -1.45
N GLY A 226 -18.38 -3.42 -0.92
CA GLY A 226 -17.51 -4.59 -0.85
C GLY A 226 -17.01 -4.86 0.56
N HIS A 227 -15.79 -5.35 0.70
CA HIS A 227 -15.24 -5.71 2.00
C HIS A 227 -14.64 -4.51 2.76
N GLY A 228 -14.43 -3.38 2.09
CA GLY A 228 -13.87 -2.17 2.70
C GLY A 228 -12.38 -2.27 3.06
N TYR A 229 -11.61 -3.13 2.39
CA TYR A 229 -10.18 -3.26 2.67
C TYR A 229 -9.36 -2.09 2.16
N LEU A 230 -9.83 -1.40 1.12
CA LEU A 230 -9.21 -0.20 0.59
C LEU A 230 -10.28 0.68 -0.07
N TRP A 231 -10.50 1.88 0.46
CA TRP A 231 -11.46 2.83 -0.07
C TRP A 231 -10.82 4.05 -0.73
N ARG A 232 -9.67 4.51 -0.16
CA ARG A 232 -8.89 5.64 -0.64
C ARG A 232 -7.41 5.37 -0.45
N LEU A 233 -6.58 5.96 -1.29
CA LEU A 233 -5.13 5.87 -1.21
C LEU A 233 -4.49 7.16 -1.71
N SER A 234 -3.57 7.72 -0.94
CA SER A 234 -2.69 8.80 -1.35
C SER A 234 -1.24 8.39 -1.09
N ASN A 235 -0.38 8.56 -2.09
CA ASN A 235 1.05 8.29 -1.97
C ASN A 235 1.85 9.54 -2.33
N TYR A 236 2.90 9.80 -1.55
CA TYR A 236 3.79 10.94 -1.73
C TYR A 236 5.20 10.41 -1.86
N TRP A 237 5.84 10.64 -2.99
CA TRP A 237 7.24 10.31 -3.18
C TRP A 237 8.13 11.53 -3.01
N ARG A 238 9.29 11.32 -2.38
CA ARG A 238 10.41 12.25 -2.33
C ARG A 238 11.64 11.52 -2.84
N LEU A 239 12.30 12.09 -3.83
CA LEU A 239 13.52 11.56 -4.44
C LEU A 239 14.65 12.56 -4.23
N GLU A 240 15.74 12.12 -3.63
CA GLU A 240 16.96 12.92 -3.43
C GLU A 240 18.17 12.20 -4.03
N GLU A 241 18.81 12.83 -5.03
CA GLU A 241 20.09 12.35 -5.56
C GLU A 241 21.22 12.83 -4.66
N LYS A 242 21.90 11.89 -4.02
CA LYS A 242 22.92 12.13 -3.02
C LYS A 242 23.76 10.88 -2.78
N ASP A 243 25.00 11.02 -2.34
CA ASP A 243 25.90 9.91 -1.96
C ASP A 243 26.13 8.89 -3.09
N GLY A 244 26.12 9.35 -4.35
CA GLY A 244 26.34 8.50 -5.53
C GLY A 244 25.15 7.59 -5.89
N GLY A 245 23.92 8.00 -5.56
CA GLY A 245 22.68 7.30 -5.89
C GLY A 245 21.46 8.13 -5.56
N VAL A 246 20.29 7.48 -5.44
CA VAL A 246 19.03 8.14 -5.12
C VAL A 246 18.41 7.53 -3.87
N TYR A 247 18.13 8.39 -2.90
CA TYR A 247 17.24 8.06 -1.79
C TYR A 247 15.80 8.26 -2.25
N MET A 248 14.97 7.25 -1.98
CA MET A 248 13.55 7.25 -2.32
C MET A 248 12.75 7.10 -1.03
N GLN A 249 12.01 8.13 -0.66
CA GLN A 249 11.02 8.08 0.43
C GLN A 249 9.63 8.01 -0.17
N VAL A 250 8.77 7.17 0.41
CA VAL A 250 7.34 7.16 0.11
C VAL A 250 6.53 7.22 1.38
N ASP A 251 5.59 8.16 1.43
CA ASP A 251 4.56 8.25 2.46
C ASP A 251 3.25 7.76 1.85
N SER A 252 2.62 6.77 2.49
CA SER A 252 1.40 6.14 2.01
C SER A 252 0.28 6.28 3.03
N VAL A 253 -0.81 6.93 2.64
CA VAL A 253 -2.01 7.17 3.44
C VAL A 253 -3.17 6.43 2.82
N ALA A 254 -3.65 5.36 3.46
CA ALA A 254 -4.76 4.56 2.99
C ALA A 254 -5.93 4.60 3.97
N LEU A 255 -7.14 4.54 3.43
CA LEU A 255 -8.38 4.41 4.19
C LEU A 255 -9.00 3.04 3.95
N SER A 256 -9.29 2.33 5.03
CA SER A 256 -10.11 1.12 5.03
C SER A 256 -11.30 1.27 5.99
N ARG A 257 -12.20 0.29 5.98
CA ARG A 257 -13.25 0.22 7.02
C ARG A 257 -12.64 0.07 8.42
N ASP A 258 -13.35 0.55 9.42
CA ASP A 258 -12.99 0.34 10.81
C ASP A 258 -13.16 -1.13 11.23
N VAL A 259 -12.42 -1.51 12.26
CA VAL A 259 -12.50 -2.83 12.90
C VAL A 259 -13.29 -2.69 14.20
N PRO A 260 -14.40 -3.44 14.38
CA PRO A 260 -15.13 -3.39 15.63
C PRO A 260 -14.23 -3.58 16.85
N ALA A 261 -14.39 -2.74 17.87
CA ALA A 261 -13.49 -2.64 19.03
C ALA A 261 -13.20 -3.99 19.71
N ILE A 262 -14.20 -4.90 19.75
CA ILE A 262 -14.06 -6.25 20.33
C ILE A 262 -13.05 -7.13 19.58
N PHE A 263 -12.74 -6.82 18.31
CA PHE A 263 -11.79 -7.55 17.46
C PHE A 263 -10.51 -6.79 17.24
N ALA A 264 -10.43 -5.52 17.59
CA ALA A 264 -9.32 -4.62 17.27
C ALA A 264 -7.98 -5.15 17.82
N TRP A 265 -7.97 -5.76 19.00
CA TRP A 265 -6.76 -6.22 19.67
C TRP A 265 -5.98 -7.29 18.88
N PHE A 266 -6.66 -8.14 18.09
CA PHE A 266 -6.00 -9.18 17.29
C PHE A 266 -6.00 -8.88 15.78
N VAL A 267 -6.93 -8.06 15.27
CA VAL A 267 -6.98 -7.69 13.84
C VAL A 267 -5.98 -6.57 13.53
N ASN A 268 -5.88 -5.55 14.38
CA ASN A 268 -5.00 -4.40 14.14
C ASN A 268 -3.51 -4.79 13.98
N PRO A 269 -2.92 -5.73 14.75
CA PRO A 269 -1.55 -6.18 14.49
C PRO A 269 -1.37 -6.81 13.09
N LEU A 270 -2.37 -7.57 12.63
CA LEU A 270 -2.35 -8.17 11.30
C LEU A 270 -2.41 -7.09 10.21
N ILE A 271 -3.30 -6.11 10.34
CA ILE A 271 -3.43 -4.98 9.42
C ILE A 271 -2.12 -4.20 9.35
N ARG A 272 -1.51 -3.85 10.49
CA ARG A 272 -0.21 -3.16 10.54
C ARG A 272 0.87 -3.95 9.82
N ARG A 273 0.92 -5.26 10.05
CA ARG A 273 1.87 -6.15 9.36
C ARG A 273 1.66 -6.12 7.85
N VAL A 274 0.41 -6.23 7.39
CA VAL A 274 0.04 -6.19 5.96
C VAL A 274 0.45 -4.85 5.34
N SER A 275 0.11 -3.72 5.95
CA SER A 275 0.45 -2.38 5.46
C SER A 275 1.97 -2.19 5.35
N ARG A 276 2.71 -2.58 6.41
CA ARG A 276 4.17 -2.52 6.40
C ARG A 276 4.79 -3.39 5.28
N GLN A 277 4.29 -4.60 5.09
CA GLN A 277 4.76 -5.50 4.03
C GLN A 277 4.45 -4.95 2.64
N THR A 278 3.28 -4.35 2.43
CA THR A 278 2.93 -3.72 1.14
C THR A 278 3.91 -2.61 0.79
N LEU A 279 4.22 -1.73 1.76
CA LEU A 279 5.16 -0.65 1.55
C LEU A 279 6.59 -1.16 1.31
N ALA A 280 7.00 -2.24 2.03
CA ALA A 280 8.29 -2.89 1.79
C ALA A 280 8.39 -3.46 0.37
N HIS A 281 7.35 -4.14 -0.09
CA HIS A 281 7.30 -4.69 -1.45
C HIS A 281 7.36 -3.58 -2.51
N LEU A 282 6.61 -2.48 -2.31
CA LEU A 282 6.63 -1.33 -3.19
C LEU A 282 8.05 -0.75 -3.34
N LEU A 283 8.71 -0.43 -2.21
CA LEU A 283 10.07 0.11 -2.20
C LEU A 283 11.09 -0.85 -2.82
N GLU A 284 11.03 -2.12 -2.46
CA GLU A 284 11.95 -3.12 -2.98
C GLU A 284 11.76 -3.37 -4.48
N ALA A 285 10.51 -3.40 -4.96
CA ALA A 285 10.20 -3.54 -6.38
C ALA A 285 10.68 -2.30 -7.17
N THR A 286 10.44 -1.09 -6.63
CA THR A 286 10.94 0.16 -7.23
C THR A 286 12.45 0.14 -7.31
N ARG A 287 13.16 -0.19 -6.21
CA ARG A 287 14.63 -0.30 -6.18
C ARG A 287 15.16 -1.26 -7.23
N ARG A 288 14.60 -2.48 -7.31
CA ARG A 288 14.99 -3.46 -8.34
C ARG A 288 14.72 -2.97 -9.74
N GLY A 289 13.58 -2.35 -9.97
CA GLY A 289 13.20 -1.79 -11.27
C GLY A 289 14.20 -0.71 -11.74
N VAL A 290 14.55 0.23 -10.85
CA VAL A 290 15.51 1.31 -11.15
C VAL A 290 16.90 0.73 -11.44
N LEU A 291 17.38 -0.21 -10.62
CA LEU A 291 18.67 -0.88 -10.85
C LEU A 291 18.71 -1.64 -12.20
N SER A 292 17.62 -2.35 -12.53
CA SER A 292 17.51 -3.08 -13.80
C SER A 292 17.48 -2.15 -15.00
N ALA A 293 16.79 -1.01 -14.91
CA ALA A 293 16.78 0.01 -15.96
C ALA A 293 18.18 0.64 -16.17
N GLY A 294 18.92 0.88 -15.09
CA GLY A 294 20.30 1.38 -15.14
C GLY A 294 21.31 0.43 -15.78
N THR A 295 21.05 -0.88 -15.73
CA THR A 295 21.92 -1.91 -16.35
C THR A 295 21.52 -2.26 -17.78
N GLY A 296 20.46 -1.68 -18.34
CA GLY A 296 19.99 -1.95 -19.71
C GLY A 296 19.30 -3.30 -19.91
N VAL A 297 18.98 -4.04 -18.83
CA VAL A 297 18.32 -5.35 -18.87
C VAL A 297 16.80 -5.18 -18.67
N ILE A 298 16.09 -4.75 -19.72
CA ILE A 298 14.62 -4.82 -19.75
C ILE A 298 14.24 -6.05 -20.58
N ALA A 299 13.73 -7.08 -19.92
CA ALA A 299 13.19 -8.26 -20.59
C ALA A 299 11.87 -7.90 -21.31
N SER A 300 11.89 -7.97 -22.65
CA SER A 300 10.71 -7.87 -23.49
C SER A 300 9.83 -9.13 -23.35
N ASN A 301 8.61 -8.96 -22.92
CA ASN A 301 7.55 -9.96 -23.14
C ASN A 301 6.22 -9.23 -23.34
N ASP A 302 5.71 -9.32 -24.58
CA ASP A 302 4.49 -8.72 -25.06
C ASP A 302 3.25 -9.45 -24.55
N PHE A 303 2.29 -8.69 -24.02
CA PHE A 303 0.89 -9.10 -23.91
C PHE A 303 -0.03 -7.89 -24.17
N PRO A 304 -0.85 -7.89 -25.23
CA PRO A 304 -1.75 -6.78 -25.52
C PRO A 304 -2.98 -6.84 -24.63
N TRP A 305 -3.11 -5.87 -23.69
CA TRP A 305 -4.31 -5.66 -22.92
C TRP A 305 -5.10 -4.45 -23.46
N GLN A 306 -6.42 -4.61 -23.57
CA GLN A 306 -7.34 -3.50 -23.83
C GLN A 306 -8.08 -3.16 -22.52
N PRO A 307 -8.25 -1.86 -22.17
CA PRO A 307 -9.01 -1.49 -20.99
C PRO A 307 -10.48 -1.87 -21.16
N PRO A 308 -11.19 -2.22 -20.06
CA PRO A 308 -12.63 -2.36 -20.12
C PRO A 308 -13.25 -1.04 -20.60
N LEU A 309 -14.22 -1.13 -21.53
CA LEU A 309 -14.94 0.05 -22.01
C LEU A 309 -15.67 0.69 -20.82
N LEU A 310 -15.11 1.77 -20.32
CA LEU A 310 -15.73 2.59 -19.29
C LEU A 310 -17.00 3.20 -19.89
N THR A 311 -18.17 2.76 -19.44
CA THR A 311 -19.42 3.49 -19.72
C THR A 311 -19.27 4.87 -19.11
N ALA A 312 -19.15 5.87 -19.98
CA ALA A 312 -18.90 7.25 -19.61
C ALA A 312 -20.03 7.81 -18.73
N ARG A 313 -19.87 7.73 -17.40
CA ARG A 313 -20.55 8.66 -16.50
C ARG A 313 -19.68 9.91 -16.44
N LYS A 314 -20.27 11.04 -16.85
CA LYS A 314 -19.64 12.36 -16.77
C LYS A 314 -19.01 12.55 -15.39
N PRO A 315 -17.73 12.93 -15.31
CA PRO A 315 -17.11 13.30 -14.04
C PRO A 315 -17.84 14.51 -13.47
N GLN A 316 -18.21 14.45 -12.20
CA GLN A 316 -18.56 15.68 -11.48
C GLN A 316 -17.27 16.48 -11.30
N PRO A 317 -17.26 17.79 -11.58
CA PRO A 317 -16.09 18.61 -11.41
C PRO A 317 -15.74 18.67 -9.91
N LEU A 318 -14.56 18.22 -9.56
CA LEU A 318 -13.93 18.56 -8.29
C LEU A 318 -13.72 20.07 -8.28
N LEU A 319 -14.48 20.77 -7.42
CA LEU A 319 -14.25 22.18 -7.13
C LEU A 319 -12.88 22.32 -6.45
N ILE A 320 -11.84 22.51 -7.26
CA ILE A 320 -10.59 23.07 -6.80
C ILE A 320 -10.88 24.56 -6.61
N GLN A 321 -11.23 24.95 -5.37
CA GLN A 321 -11.18 26.37 -5.02
C GLN A 321 -9.73 26.82 -5.04
N SER A 322 -9.38 27.56 -6.10
CA SER A 322 -8.18 28.36 -6.18
C SER A 322 -8.14 29.29 -4.97
N ILE A 323 -7.13 29.11 -4.10
CA ILE A 323 -6.71 30.15 -3.17
C ILE A 323 -5.90 31.13 -4.00
N ALA A 324 -6.56 32.15 -4.55
CA ALA A 324 -5.94 33.34 -5.12
C ALA A 324 -6.61 34.57 -4.49
N ASP A 325 -5.81 35.29 -3.73
CA ASP A 325 -5.81 36.72 -3.46
C ASP A 325 -7.11 37.37 -2.93
N ASP A 326 -7.19 37.45 -1.60
CA ASP A 326 -7.89 38.50 -0.90
C ASP A 326 -6.88 39.63 -0.59
N ASP A 327 -6.64 40.51 -1.55
CA ASP A 327 -5.94 41.78 -1.38
C ASP A 327 -6.93 42.82 -0.81
N GLY A 328 -6.96 42.90 0.52
CA GLY A 328 -7.68 43.91 1.25
C GLY A 328 -7.26 45.34 0.85
N ARG A 329 -8.12 46.10 0.19
CA ARG A 329 -8.10 47.57 0.15
C ARG A 329 -9.39 48.10 0.77
N PRO A 330 -9.30 49.04 1.71
CA PRO A 330 -10.49 49.71 2.22
C PRO A 330 -11.01 50.70 1.19
N ALA A 331 -12.34 50.69 0.98
CA ALA A 331 -13.03 51.71 0.23
C ALA A 331 -13.26 52.97 1.11
N GLU A 332 -12.89 54.12 0.59
CA GLU A 332 -13.37 55.41 1.03
C GLU A 332 -14.85 55.61 0.72
#